data_6a19698b0fa67c7ba2d7e2256be864da
#
_entry.id   6a19698b0fa67c7ba2d7e2256be864da
#
_cell.length_a   1.000
_cell.length_b   1.000
_cell.length_c   1.000
_cell.angle_alpha   90.00
_cell.angle_beta   90.00
_cell.angle_gamma   90.00
#
_symmetry.space_group_name_H-M   'P 1'
#
loop_
_entity.id
_entity.type
_entity.pdbx_description
1 polymer ?
#
loop_
_entity_poly.entity_id
_entity_poly.type
_entity_poly.pdbx_seq_one_letter_code
_entity_poly.pdbx_strand_id
1 'polypeptide(L)'
;MEKPKLIIFASGTKEGGGSGFESLVKSAKEGILNADITAVVSSCARGGVYEKANRLGVKFIYFPGPYTAENYQKIFKDSGADYAALSGWLKLVNGLDPAKTINIHPGPLPKFGGPGMYGHYVHEAV
;
A
#
# COMPACT_ATOMS: atom_id res chain seq x y z
N MET A 1 10.28 -19.84 -9.46
CA MET A 1 9.73 -18.62 -10.03
C MET A 1 9.56 -17.57 -8.95
N GLU A 2 10.06 -16.39 -9.19
CA GLU A 2 9.99 -15.34 -8.19
C GLU A 2 8.58 -14.78 -8.09
N LYS A 3 8.20 -14.45 -6.88
CA LYS A 3 6.93 -13.77 -6.64
C LYS A 3 7.06 -12.30 -7.03
N PRO A 4 5.99 -11.68 -7.51
CA PRO A 4 6.00 -10.24 -7.73
C PRO A 4 6.24 -9.51 -6.41
N LYS A 5 6.91 -8.38 -6.49
CA LYS A 5 7.24 -7.57 -5.33
C LYS A 5 6.23 -6.45 -5.17
N LEU A 6 5.73 -6.28 -3.97
CA LEU A 6 4.66 -5.35 -3.67
C LEU A 6 5.08 -4.35 -2.61
N ILE A 7 4.90 -3.06 -2.91
CA ILE A 7 5.04 -2.02 -1.91
C ILE A 7 3.64 -1.58 -1.49
N ILE A 8 3.44 -1.34 -0.20
CA ILE A 8 2.13 -0.96 0.34
C ILE A 8 2.17 0.48 0.80
N PHE A 9 1.18 1.27 0.39
CA PHE A 9 1.01 2.63 0.89
C PHE A 9 -0.18 2.63 1.85
N ALA A 10 0.07 2.94 3.11
CA ALA A 10 -0.95 2.94 4.15
C ALA A 10 -0.74 4.16 5.03
N SER A 11 -1.67 5.11 5.00
CA SER A 11 -1.50 6.35 5.76
C SER A 11 -1.40 6.11 7.25
N GLY A 12 -2.35 5.39 7.81
CA GLY A 12 -2.38 5.17 9.23
C GLY A 12 -2.67 6.44 10.01
N THR A 13 -2.65 6.33 11.31
CA THR A 13 -2.78 7.46 12.23
C THR A 13 -1.77 7.30 13.34
N LYS A 14 -1.66 8.31 14.21
CA LYS A 14 -0.75 8.24 15.35
C LYS A 14 -1.12 7.12 16.30
N GLU A 15 -2.39 6.78 16.38
CA GLU A 15 -2.90 5.81 17.34
C GLU A 15 -3.26 4.47 16.74
N GLY A 16 -3.31 4.37 15.42
CA GLY A 16 -3.74 3.13 14.80
C GLY A 16 -3.60 3.14 13.30
N GLY A 17 -4.45 2.35 12.67
CA GLY A 17 -4.41 2.18 11.22
C GLY A 17 -3.51 1.05 10.81
N GLY A 18 -3.51 0.75 9.52
CA GLY A 18 -2.67 -0.29 8.99
C GLY A 18 -3.24 -1.70 9.08
N SER A 19 -4.53 -1.83 9.39
CA SER A 19 -5.12 -3.17 9.45
C SER A 19 -5.09 -3.86 8.09
N GLY A 20 -5.32 -3.10 7.02
CA GLY A 20 -5.21 -3.65 5.67
C GLY A 20 -3.80 -4.09 5.34
N PHE A 21 -2.82 -3.29 5.74
CA PHE A 21 -1.42 -3.65 5.59
C PHE A 21 -1.11 -4.95 6.32
N GLU A 22 -1.55 -5.06 7.56
CA GLU A 22 -1.31 -6.27 8.35
C GLU A 22 -1.95 -7.49 7.69
N SER A 23 -3.18 -7.34 7.18
CA SER A 23 -3.87 -8.42 6.48
C SER A 23 -3.10 -8.88 5.25
N LEU A 24 -2.55 -7.93 4.51
CA LEU A 24 -1.77 -8.26 3.31
C LEU A 24 -0.51 -9.03 3.67
N VAL A 25 0.18 -8.63 4.73
CA VAL A 25 1.38 -9.34 5.17
C VAL A 25 1.05 -10.76 5.61
N LYS A 26 -0.03 -10.93 6.37
CA LYS A 26 -0.47 -12.25 6.77
C LYS A 26 -0.81 -13.14 5.58
N SER A 27 -1.54 -12.58 4.62
CA SER A 27 -1.92 -13.34 3.41
C SER A 27 -0.69 -13.74 2.61
N ALA A 28 0.31 -12.89 2.55
CA ALA A 28 1.55 -13.22 1.86
C ALA A 28 2.30 -14.34 2.57
N LYS A 29 2.34 -14.31 3.90
CA LYS A 29 3.02 -15.35 4.68
C LYS A 29 2.32 -16.68 4.59
N GLU A 30 0.99 -16.67 4.48
CA GLU A 30 0.19 -17.89 4.38
C GLU A 30 0.10 -18.44 2.97
N GLY A 31 0.66 -17.73 2.01
CA GLY A 31 0.64 -18.16 0.63
C GLY A 31 -0.65 -17.86 -0.12
N ILE A 32 -1.60 -17.20 0.54
CA ILE A 32 -2.85 -16.80 -0.11
C ILE A 32 -2.58 -15.69 -1.12
N LEU A 33 -1.76 -14.73 -0.74
CA LEU A 33 -1.31 -13.67 -1.62
C LEU A 33 0.06 -14.05 -2.17
N ASN A 34 0.14 -14.25 -3.48
CA ASN A 34 1.39 -14.63 -4.11
C ASN A 34 2.23 -13.40 -4.44
N ALA A 35 2.79 -12.81 -3.40
CA ALA A 35 3.60 -11.61 -3.54
C ALA A 35 4.55 -11.47 -2.35
N ASP A 36 5.69 -10.81 -2.59
CA ASP A 36 6.63 -10.46 -1.54
C ASP A 36 6.43 -8.99 -1.19
N ILE A 37 6.19 -8.71 0.08
CA ILE A 37 6.01 -7.34 0.54
C ILE A 37 7.39 -6.73 0.75
N THR A 38 7.73 -5.72 -0.06
CA THR A 38 9.07 -5.11 0.01
C THR A 38 9.14 -4.01 1.05
N ALA A 39 8.07 -3.26 1.23
CA ALA A 39 8.06 -2.14 2.16
C ALA A 39 6.63 -1.66 2.38
N VAL A 40 6.44 -0.89 3.45
CA VAL A 40 5.20 -0.16 3.66
C VAL A 40 5.54 1.32 3.83
N VAL A 41 4.74 2.17 3.19
CA VAL A 41 4.92 3.62 3.21
C VAL A 41 3.81 4.24 4.03
N SER A 42 4.16 5.15 4.93
CA SER A 42 3.18 5.86 5.74
C SER A 42 3.46 7.34 5.74
N SER A 43 2.41 8.13 5.87
CA SER A 43 2.52 9.58 6.02
C SER A 43 2.75 9.99 7.48
N CYS A 44 2.69 9.04 8.41
CA CYS A 44 2.99 9.28 9.82
C CYS A 44 4.33 8.67 10.17
N ALA A 45 5.21 9.46 10.79
CA ALA A 45 6.55 8.98 11.15
C ALA A 45 6.48 7.87 12.19
N ARG A 46 5.53 7.98 13.12
CA ARG A 46 5.29 6.97 14.13
C ARG A 46 3.79 6.83 14.32
N GLY A 47 3.32 5.61 14.42
CA GLY A 47 1.91 5.36 14.57
C GLY A 47 1.62 3.88 14.36
N GLY A 48 0.36 3.57 14.04
CA GLY A 48 -0.05 2.18 13.91
C GLY A 48 0.68 1.43 12.81
N VAL A 49 0.89 2.08 11.67
CA VAL A 49 1.59 1.44 10.56
C VAL A 49 3.06 1.18 10.93
N TYR A 50 3.70 2.16 11.55
CA TYR A 50 5.09 2.03 11.98
C TYR A 50 5.25 0.86 12.96
N GLU A 51 4.38 0.80 13.96
CA GLU A 51 4.44 -0.27 14.94
C GLU A 51 4.21 -1.64 14.32
N LYS A 52 3.23 -1.73 13.42
CA LYS A 52 2.95 -2.99 12.74
C LYS A 52 4.10 -3.41 11.84
N ALA A 53 4.73 -2.46 11.16
CA ALA A 53 5.88 -2.75 10.30
C ALA A 53 7.02 -3.34 11.12
N ASN A 54 7.31 -2.75 12.27
CA ASN A 54 8.36 -3.27 13.16
C ASN A 54 8.01 -4.67 13.66
N ARG A 55 6.77 -4.89 14.07
CA ARG A 55 6.34 -6.18 14.58
C ARG A 55 6.38 -7.27 13.51
N LEU A 56 6.02 -6.89 12.29
CA LEU A 56 5.93 -7.83 11.18
C LEU A 56 7.24 -8.00 10.41
N GLY A 57 8.24 -7.20 10.73
CA GLY A 57 9.53 -7.28 10.05
C GLY A 57 9.54 -6.71 8.65
N VAL A 58 8.66 -5.75 8.38
CA VAL A 58 8.56 -5.12 7.07
C VAL A 58 9.26 -3.77 7.11
N LYS A 59 10.00 -3.45 6.04
CA LYS A 59 10.69 -2.17 5.93
C LYS A 59 9.68 -1.03 5.97
N PHE A 60 9.91 -0.03 6.80
CA PHE A 60 9.05 1.13 6.94
C PHE A 60 9.65 2.33 6.23
N ILE A 61 8.83 3.03 5.44
CA ILE A 61 9.24 4.25 4.75
C ILE A 61 8.30 5.38 5.18
N TYR A 62 8.89 6.44 5.73
CA TYR A 62 8.14 7.63 6.10
C TYR A 62 8.06 8.56 4.89
N PHE A 63 6.85 8.93 4.51
CA PHE A 63 6.62 9.81 3.37
C PHE A 63 5.72 10.96 3.78
N PRO A 64 6.29 12.05 4.26
CA PRO A 64 5.51 13.20 4.72
C PRO A 64 4.99 14.09 3.60
N GLY A 65 5.43 13.86 2.38
CA GLY A 65 5.16 14.72 1.24
C GLY A 65 6.40 15.48 0.83
N PRO A 66 6.33 16.33 -0.20
CA PRO A 66 5.17 16.53 -1.05
C PRO A 66 4.85 15.30 -1.91
N TYR A 67 3.55 15.14 -2.20
CA TYR A 67 3.07 13.93 -2.89
C TYR A 67 3.10 14.15 -4.40
N THR A 68 4.29 14.33 -4.91
CA THR A 68 4.53 14.59 -6.33
C THR A 68 4.80 13.30 -7.08
N ALA A 69 4.60 13.34 -8.39
CA ALA A 69 4.88 12.18 -9.23
C ALA A 69 6.32 11.70 -9.05
N GLU A 70 7.26 12.64 -8.99
CA GLU A 70 8.67 12.30 -8.82
C GLU A 70 8.93 11.53 -7.54
N ASN A 71 8.34 11.97 -6.44
CA ASN A 71 8.55 11.33 -5.14
C ASN A 71 7.94 9.93 -5.10
N TYR A 72 6.73 9.76 -5.65
CA TYR A 72 6.13 8.44 -5.73
C TYR A 72 6.98 7.50 -6.58
N GLN A 73 7.42 7.98 -7.74
CA GLN A 73 8.22 7.15 -8.64
C GLN A 73 9.54 6.75 -8.01
N LYS A 74 10.16 7.67 -7.28
CA LYS A 74 11.42 7.38 -6.60
C LYS A 74 11.23 6.30 -5.54
N ILE A 75 10.20 6.44 -4.72
CA ILE A 75 9.93 5.46 -3.66
C ILE A 75 9.64 4.10 -4.28
N PHE A 76 8.81 4.06 -5.30
CA PHE A 76 8.46 2.83 -5.97
C PHE A 76 9.70 2.15 -6.56
N LYS A 77 10.50 2.92 -7.26
CA LYS A 77 11.71 2.40 -7.90
C LYS A 77 12.74 1.92 -6.88
N ASP A 78 12.98 2.72 -5.85
CA ASP A 78 13.98 2.39 -4.83
C ASP A 78 13.59 1.17 -4.02
N SER A 79 12.31 0.88 -3.90
CA SER A 79 11.84 -0.28 -3.17
C SER A 79 12.03 -1.59 -3.94
N GLY A 80 12.25 -1.49 -5.24
CA GLY A 80 12.35 -2.68 -6.07
C GLY A 80 11.01 -3.35 -6.34
N ALA A 81 9.91 -2.68 -6.05
CA ALA A 81 8.60 -3.27 -6.22
C ALA A 81 8.18 -3.36 -7.68
N ASP A 82 7.34 -4.35 -7.97
CA ASP A 82 6.72 -4.50 -9.28
C ASP A 82 5.32 -3.89 -9.28
N TYR A 83 4.66 -3.88 -8.12
CA TYR A 83 3.29 -3.39 -7.95
C TYR A 83 3.18 -2.59 -6.68
N ALA A 84 2.21 -1.67 -6.67
CA ALA A 84 1.89 -0.87 -5.48
C ALA A 84 0.45 -1.16 -5.04
N ALA A 85 0.24 -1.28 -3.75
CA ALA A 85 -1.08 -1.43 -3.17
C ALA A 85 -1.39 -0.23 -2.29
N LEU A 86 -2.53 0.39 -2.53
CA LEU A 86 -3.01 1.51 -1.72
C LEU A 86 -4.00 0.94 -0.72
N SER A 87 -3.58 0.79 0.52
CA SER A 87 -4.40 0.22 1.58
C SER A 87 -4.62 1.29 2.65
N GLY A 88 -5.72 2.01 2.51
CA GLY A 88 -5.98 3.14 3.40
C GLY A 88 -5.05 4.31 3.19
N TRP A 89 -4.57 4.51 1.98
CA TRP A 89 -3.74 5.66 1.65
C TRP A 89 -4.63 6.84 1.32
N LEU A 90 -4.52 7.91 2.09
CA LEU A 90 -5.44 9.06 2.01
C LEU A 90 -4.88 10.24 1.23
N LYS A 91 -3.68 10.10 0.70
CA LYS A 91 -3.05 11.20 -0.02
C LYS A 91 -3.26 11.06 -1.52
N LEU A 92 -3.15 12.17 -2.21
CA LEU A 92 -3.25 12.17 -3.67
C LEU A 92 -2.11 11.37 -4.28
N VAL A 93 -2.43 10.53 -5.24
CA VAL A 93 -1.44 9.70 -5.90
C VAL A 93 -1.19 10.22 -7.30
N ASN A 94 0.07 10.46 -7.61
CA ASN A 94 0.51 10.90 -8.91
C ASN A 94 1.72 10.07 -9.36
N GLY A 95 1.80 9.80 -10.65
CA GLY A 95 3.01 9.22 -11.22
C GLY A 95 3.18 7.72 -11.08
N LEU A 96 2.30 7.05 -10.37
CA LEU A 96 2.32 5.60 -10.33
C LEU A 96 1.52 5.04 -11.50
N ASP A 97 2.00 3.95 -12.07
CA ASP A 97 1.35 3.33 -13.21
C ASP A 97 0.03 2.69 -12.74
N PRO A 98 -1.12 3.13 -13.29
CA PRO A 98 -2.41 2.55 -12.89
C PRO A 98 -2.50 1.05 -13.13
N ALA A 99 -1.80 0.54 -14.14
CA ALA A 99 -1.80 -0.88 -14.42
C ALA A 99 -1.08 -1.69 -13.35
N LYS A 100 -0.25 -1.03 -12.55
CA LYS A 100 0.54 -1.68 -11.49
C LYS A 100 0.15 -1.21 -10.11
N THR A 101 -0.93 -0.44 -10.00
CA THR A 101 -1.38 0.12 -8.72
C THR A 101 -2.75 -0.41 -8.38
N ILE A 102 -2.88 -0.99 -7.20
CA ILE A 102 -4.12 -1.62 -6.75
C ILE A 102 -4.63 -0.86 -5.53
N ASN A 103 -5.91 -0.50 -5.55
CA ASN A 103 -6.54 0.12 -4.41
C ASN A 103 -7.31 -0.95 -3.65
N ILE A 104 -6.99 -1.12 -2.37
CA ILE A 104 -7.56 -2.18 -1.55
C ILE A 104 -8.39 -1.59 -0.43
N HIS A 105 -9.64 -2.04 -0.34
CA HIS A 105 -10.54 -1.68 0.74
C HIS A 105 -10.66 -2.86 1.70
N PRO A 106 -10.43 -2.65 2.99
CA PRO A 106 -10.54 -3.74 3.95
C PRO A 106 -11.96 -4.08 4.38
N GLY A 107 -12.96 -3.32 3.92
CA GLY A 107 -14.33 -3.52 4.33
C GLY A 107 -15.03 -4.67 3.59
N PRO A 108 -16.35 -4.72 3.67
CA PRO A 108 -17.12 -5.82 3.07
C PRO A 108 -17.11 -5.74 1.54
N LEU A 109 -16.03 -6.17 0.98
CA LEU A 109 -15.75 -6.06 -0.44
C LEU A 109 -16.84 -6.61 -1.37
N PRO A 110 -17.46 -7.74 -1.07
CA PRO A 110 -18.47 -8.27 -1.98
C PRO A 110 -19.61 -7.31 -2.26
N LYS A 111 -19.87 -6.42 -1.35
CA LYS A 111 -20.93 -5.44 -1.54
C LYS A 111 -20.55 -4.35 -2.52
N PHE A 112 -19.28 -4.10 -2.65
CA PHE A 112 -18.79 -3.10 -3.57
C PHE A 112 -18.34 -3.69 -4.87
N GLY A 113 -18.41 -4.94 -4.92
CA GLY A 113 -17.98 -5.95 -5.81
C GLY A 113 -17.74 -5.70 -7.25
N GLY A 114 -18.12 -4.67 -7.81
CA GLY A 114 -17.81 -4.45 -9.19
C GLY A 114 -16.34 -4.15 -9.36
N PRO A 115 -15.63 -4.91 -10.18
CA PRO A 115 -14.24 -4.61 -10.44
C PRO A 115 -14.02 -3.18 -10.93
N GLY A 116 -14.97 -2.67 -11.68
CA GLY A 116 -14.88 -1.31 -12.18
C GLY A 116 -14.88 -0.27 -11.09
N MET A 117 -15.46 -0.57 -9.95
CA MET A 117 -15.50 0.40 -8.86
C MET A 117 -14.13 0.68 -8.30
N TYR A 118 -13.31 -0.33 -8.18
CA TYR A 118 -11.97 -0.13 -7.63
C TYR A 118 -11.10 0.67 -8.58
N GLY A 119 -11.16 0.33 -9.85
CA GLY A 119 -10.43 1.08 -10.85
C GLY A 119 -10.88 2.53 -10.89
N HIS A 120 -12.16 2.73 -10.76
CA HIS A 120 -12.73 4.07 -10.76
C HIS A 120 -12.22 4.89 -9.58
N TYR A 121 -12.22 4.31 -8.39
CA TYR A 121 -11.71 5.01 -7.21
C TYR A 121 -10.24 5.38 -7.34
N VAL A 122 -9.46 4.48 -7.86
CA VAL A 122 -8.03 4.78 -8.06
C VAL A 122 -7.88 5.97 -8.98
N HIS A 123 -8.61 6.00 -10.08
CA HIS A 123 -8.52 7.11 -11.02
C HIS A 123 -9.02 8.41 -10.42
N GLU A 124 -10.07 8.38 -9.65
CA GLU A 124 -10.59 9.59 -9.04
C GLU A 124 -9.70 10.12 -7.93
N ALA A 125 -9.01 9.24 -7.25
CA ALA A 125 -8.09 9.65 -6.21
C ALA A 125 -6.86 10.34 -6.79
N VAL A 126 -6.63 10.14 -8.05
CA VAL A 126 -5.52 10.75 -8.76
C VAL A 126 -5.98 11.99 -9.51
#